data_dc258e71c74cc90c807691a86b516f67
#
_entry.id   dc258e71c74cc90c807691a86b516f67
#
_cell.length_a   1.000
_cell.length_b   1.000
_cell.length_c   1.000
_cell.angle_alpha   90.00
_cell.angle_beta   90.00
_cell.angle_gamma   90.00
#
_symmetry.space_group_name_H-M   'P 1'
#
loop_
_entity.id
_entity.type
_entity.pdbx_description
1 polymer ?
#
loop_
_entity_poly.entity_id
_entity_poly.type
_entity_poly.pdbx_seq_one_letter_code
_entity_poly.pdbx_strand_id
1 'polypeptide(L)'
;MRIPKTNIFLAAGASWLALSAHALAQDALPDVNVTAPSPIVKRKPAAVRTPVRIARAGTGVNRGRAAQAQPAPAAPAAPSPQQGVLPIVTDQFATVTVIPNEELRRQGGATLGDLLFSKPGITGSSFAPGASSRPIIRGLDVNRVGIVENGTGGGGASDLGEDHFVPIDPLSTNQIEVVRGPAALRYGSTSIGGVVSATNNRIPEALPVCPAASFQSYGLPAKAPFADASSAPCLTVETRTAASSVDRGTEGGILLDAGGGNFAVHADAYGRRSGDYAIPAYPYLFDQTRPVNGRQPNSAAQADGASIGGSHIFHGGFIGAAVTQSDSLYRIPGIDGSDHQTRIDAHQTKFSAKGEYRPDSAAIEAVRFWASATDYKHNEIGLADPNDLSSLGVRQTFTNREQEGRLEVQLAPFNARFATITTAFGLQVG
;
A
#
# COMPACT_ATOMS: atom_id res chain seq x y z
N MET A 1 -35.05 -30.64 39.07
CA MET A 1 -35.48 -29.23 38.95
C MET A 1 -35.79 -29.00 37.49
N ARG A 2 -37.06 -28.90 37.10
CA ARG A 2 -37.53 -28.78 35.70
C ARG A 2 -37.63 -27.32 35.36
N ILE A 3 -36.95 -26.90 34.28
CA ILE A 3 -37.04 -25.54 33.70
C ILE A 3 -38.14 -25.59 32.61
N PRO A 4 -39.15 -24.70 32.62
CA PRO A 4 -40.25 -24.73 31.63
C PRO A 4 -39.80 -24.15 30.29
N LYS A 5 -40.08 -24.89 29.23
CA LYS A 5 -39.96 -24.47 27.82
C LYS A 5 -41.22 -23.70 27.46
N THR A 6 -41.22 -22.40 27.60
CA THR A 6 -42.24 -21.53 26.96
C THR A 6 -41.81 -20.08 27.10
N ASN A 7 -41.09 -19.52 26.09
CA ASN A 7 -40.97 -18.08 25.87
C ASN A 7 -40.03 -17.72 24.69
N ILE A 8 -39.94 -18.57 23.63
CA ILE A 8 -39.10 -18.26 22.45
C ILE A 8 -39.92 -17.75 21.24
N PHE A 9 -41.25 -17.75 21.31
CA PHE A 9 -42.10 -17.36 20.16
C PHE A 9 -42.68 -15.93 20.23
N LEU A 10 -42.38 -15.11 21.24
CA LEU A 10 -42.87 -13.74 21.36
C LEU A 10 -41.89 -12.64 21.00
N ALA A 11 -40.62 -12.96 20.69
CA ALA A 11 -39.61 -11.99 20.31
C ALA A 11 -39.50 -11.73 18.79
N ALA A 12 -40.11 -12.58 17.95
CA ALA A 12 -40.05 -12.44 16.49
C ALA A 12 -41.15 -11.57 15.89
N GLY A 13 -42.19 -11.20 16.66
CA GLY A 13 -43.34 -10.40 16.18
C GLY A 13 -43.19 -8.87 16.36
N ALA A 14 -42.26 -8.43 17.16
CA ALA A 14 -42.14 -6.99 17.49
C ALA A 14 -41.21 -6.20 16.55
N SER A 15 -40.45 -6.87 15.68
CA SER A 15 -39.50 -6.21 14.78
C SER A 15 -40.08 -5.77 13.44
N TRP A 16 -41.34 -6.09 13.12
CA TRP A 16 -42.01 -5.72 11.85
C TRP A 16 -42.91 -4.49 11.94
N LEU A 17 -43.09 -3.90 13.11
CA LEU A 17 -43.96 -2.72 13.29
C LEU A 17 -43.22 -1.40 13.45
N ALA A 18 -41.86 -1.40 13.42
CA ALA A 18 -41.06 -0.18 13.54
C ALA A 18 -40.56 0.44 12.21
N LEU A 19 -40.98 -0.09 11.06
CA LEU A 19 -40.55 0.36 9.71
C LEU A 19 -41.57 1.25 8.98
N SER A 20 -42.56 1.78 9.65
CA SER A 20 -43.49 2.78 9.09
C SER A 20 -43.36 4.15 9.75
N ALA A 21 -42.13 4.62 10.00
CA ALA A 21 -41.89 6.02 10.26
C ALA A 21 -41.88 6.76 8.91
N HIS A 22 -42.88 7.60 8.72
CA HIS A 22 -43.08 8.45 7.55
C HIS A 22 -41.83 9.28 7.29
N ALA A 23 -41.28 9.13 6.07
CA ALA A 23 -40.32 10.10 5.54
C ALA A 23 -41.08 11.45 5.40
N LEU A 24 -40.81 12.37 6.28
CA LEU A 24 -41.16 13.78 6.08
C LEU A 24 -40.35 14.25 4.89
N ALA A 25 -41.06 14.67 3.84
CA ALA A 25 -40.47 15.21 2.63
C ALA A 25 -39.51 16.35 2.99
N GLN A 26 -38.27 16.23 2.57
CA GLN A 26 -37.33 17.35 2.57
C GLN A 26 -37.90 18.38 1.58
N ASP A 27 -38.03 19.62 2.02
CA ASP A 27 -38.32 20.74 1.14
C ASP A 27 -37.33 20.76 -0.01
N ALA A 28 -37.86 20.84 -1.24
CA ALA A 28 -37.03 20.92 -2.43
C ALA A 28 -36.12 22.13 -2.35
N LEU A 29 -34.81 21.90 -2.43
CA LEU A 29 -33.83 22.97 -2.54
C LEU A 29 -34.14 23.80 -3.80
N PRO A 30 -34.02 25.14 -3.74
CA PRO A 30 -34.26 25.98 -4.91
C PRO A 30 -33.29 25.62 -6.03
N ASP A 31 -33.80 25.58 -7.27
CA ASP A 31 -33.01 25.31 -8.47
C ASP A 31 -31.89 26.34 -8.62
N VAL A 32 -30.65 25.89 -8.51
CA VAL A 32 -29.47 26.73 -8.77
C VAL A 32 -29.24 26.75 -10.28
N ASN A 33 -29.72 27.79 -10.93
CA ASN A 33 -29.48 28.03 -12.36
C ASN A 33 -28.06 28.63 -12.55
N VAL A 34 -27.07 27.78 -12.84
CA VAL A 34 -25.72 28.22 -13.17
C VAL A 34 -25.66 28.59 -14.68
N THR A 35 -25.88 29.87 -14.98
CA THR A 35 -25.68 30.43 -16.32
C THR A 35 -24.26 30.97 -16.50
N ALA A 36 -23.26 30.11 -16.35
CA ALA A 36 -21.90 30.44 -16.77
C ALA A 36 -21.63 29.77 -18.12
N PRO A 37 -21.27 30.51 -19.19
CA PRO A 37 -20.87 29.90 -20.44
C PRO A 37 -19.56 29.14 -20.25
N SER A 38 -19.61 27.83 -20.42
CA SER A 38 -18.42 26.98 -20.41
C SER A 38 -17.47 27.40 -21.55
N PRO A 39 -16.22 27.75 -21.29
CA PRO A 39 -15.25 28.04 -22.36
C PRO A 39 -14.78 26.70 -22.96
N ILE A 40 -15.62 26.07 -23.78
CA ILE A 40 -15.16 24.98 -24.63
C ILE A 40 -14.37 25.61 -25.79
N VAL A 41 -13.06 25.72 -25.61
CA VAL A 41 -12.16 26.05 -26.70
C VAL A 41 -12.10 24.86 -27.64
N LYS A 42 -12.85 24.92 -28.73
CA LYS A 42 -12.73 23.99 -29.85
C LYS A 42 -11.33 24.16 -30.47
N ARG A 43 -10.40 23.27 -30.10
CA ARG A 43 -9.12 23.15 -30.80
C ARG A 43 -9.38 22.70 -32.23
N LYS A 44 -9.02 23.56 -33.21
CA LYS A 44 -8.99 23.23 -34.62
C LYS A 44 -8.02 22.04 -34.80
N PRO A 45 -8.40 20.99 -35.56
CA PRO A 45 -7.49 19.88 -35.83
C PRO A 45 -6.25 20.40 -36.53
N ALA A 46 -5.06 20.03 -36.05
CA ALA A 46 -3.81 20.32 -36.77
C ALA A 46 -3.80 19.59 -38.13
N ALA A 47 -3.52 20.31 -39.21
CA ALA A 47 -3.41 19.73 -40.53
C ALA A 47 -2.30 18.66 -40.55
N VAL A 48 -2.67 17.45 -40.94
CA VAL A 48 -1.75 16.33 -41.19
C VAL A 48 -0.88 16.72 -42.36
N ARG A 49 0.41 17.01 -42.15
CA ARG A 49 1.39 17.17 -43.20
C ARG A 49 1.72 15.79 -43.75
N THR A 50 1.28 15.50 -44.96
CA THR A 50 1.73 14.38 -45.77
C THR A 50 3.24 14.50 -46.07
N PRO A 51 4.05 13.46 -45.86
CA PRO A 51 5.46 13.52 -46.25
C PRO A 51 5.57 13.45 -47.79
N VAL A 52 6.27 14.44 -48.35
CA VAL A 52 6.65 14.51 -49.78
C VAL A 52 7.62 13.34 -50.06
N ARG A 53 7.21 12.45 -50.91
CA ARG A 53 8.01 11.33 -51.42
C ARG A 53 8.93 11.84 -52.51
N ILE A 54 10.23 11.98 -52.22
CA ILE A 54 11.24 12.23 -53.25
C ILE A 54 11.57 10.90 -53.90
N ALA A 55 11.13 10.72 -55.13
CA ALA A 55 11.52 9.59 -55.96
C ALA A 55 12.96 9.80 -56.47
N ARG A 56 13.86 8.91 -56.13
CA ARG A 56 15.15 8.75 -56.81
C ARG A 56 15.12 7.44 -57.59
N ALA A 57 15.15 7.57 -58.91
CA ALA A 57 15.33 6.44 -59.81
C ALA A 57 16.74 5.89 -59.69
N GLY A 58 16.84 4.59 -59.61
CA GLY A 58 18.11 3.85 -59.68
C GLY A 58 17.80 2.43 -60.07
N THR A 59 18.11 2.10 -61.30
CA THR A 59 18.03 0.81 -61.94
C THR A 59 19.01 -0.19 -61.31
N GLY A 60 18.54 -1.40 -60.97
CA GLY A 60 19.40 -2.51 -60.54
C GLY A 60 18.60 -3.79 -60.36
N VAL A 61 18.59 -4.59 -61.40
CA VAL A 61 18.04 -5.96 -61.42
C VAL A 61 18.92 -6.82 -60.56
N ASN A 62 18.37 -7.46 -59.52
CA ASN A 62 18.92 -8.72 -59.01
C ASN A 62 17.82 -9.64 -58.44
N ARG A 63 17.64 -10.76 -59.08
CA ARG A 63 16.84 -11.89 -58.64
C ARG A 63 17.56 -12.54 -57.45
N GLY A 64 16.96 -12.50 -56.27
CA GLY A 64 17.49 -13.15 -55.09
C GLY A 64 16.40 -13.51 -54.08
N ARG A 65 15.99 -14.76 -54.12
CA ARG A 65 15.52 -15.58 -53.01
C ARG A 65 14.63 -14.90 -51.99
N ALA A 66 13.35 -15.24 -51.99
CA ALA A 66 12.40 -14.90 -50.93
C ALA A 66 12.98 -15.32 -49.55
N ALA A 67 13.46 -14.38 -48.78
CA ALA A 67 13.72 -14.56 -47.37
C ALA A 67 12.36 -14.66 -46.64
N GLN A 68 12.09 -15.78 -46.05
CA GLN A 68 11.00 -15.93 -45.11
C GLN A 68 11.16 -14.86 -44.04
N ALA A 69 10.16 -13.98 -43.92
CA ALA A 69 10.10 -13.02 -42.87
C ALA A 69 10.07 -13.78 -41.52
N GLN A 70 11.16 -13.69 -40.80
CA GLN A 70 11.24 -14.16 -39.41
C GLN A 70 10.17 -13.39 -38.61
N PRO A 71 9.29 -14.05 -37.86
CA PRO A 71 8.35 -13.37 -37.00
C PRO A 71 9.12 -12.41 -36.10
N ALA A 72 8.70 -11.16 -36.05
CA ALA A 72 9.25 -10.21 -35.10
C ALA A 72 9.23 -10.84 -33.67
N PRO A 73 10.32 -10.67 -32.88
CA PRO A 73 10.31 -11.16 -31.52
C PRO A 73 9.06 -10.62 -30.82
N ALA A 74 8.27 -11.49 -30.24
CA ALA A 74 7.14 -11.07 -29.43
C ALA A 74 7.67 -10.09 -28.38
N ALA A 75 7.04 -8.91 -28.28
CA ALA A 75 7.36 -7.96 -27.23
C ALA A 75 7.37 -8.72 -25.90
N PRO A 76 8.35 -8.47 -25.00
CA PRO A 76 8.36 -9.11 -23.69
C PRO A 76 6.97 -8.94 -23.08
N ALA A 77 6.33 -10.04 -22.71
CA ALA A 77 5.07 -9.98 -21.99
C ALA A 77 5.29 -9.07 -20.78
N ALA A 78 4.47 -8.02 -20.64
CA ALA A 78 4.51 -7.20 -19.45
C ALA A 78 4.47 -8.14 -18.24
N PRO A 79 5.35 -7.95 -17.23
CA PRO A 79 5.35 -8.79 -16.06
C PRO A 79 3.92 -8.79 -15.51
N SER A 80 3.36 -10.00 -15.33
CA SER A 80 2.03 -10.13 -14.73
C SER A 80 2.05 -9.34 -13.43
N PRO A 81 1.08 -8.44 -13.17
CA PRO A 81 1.01 -7.76 -11.89
C PRO A 81 1.10 -8.83 -10.82
N GLN A 82 2.02 -8.65 -9.85
CA GLN A 82 2.04 -9.54 -8.70
C GLN A 82 0.62 -9.53 -8.15
N GLN A 83 0.01 -10.71 -8.06
CA GLN A 83 -1.36 -10.79 -7.56
C GLN A 83 -1.35 -10.18 -6.17
N GLY A 84 -1.98 -9.01 -6.04
CA GLY A 84 -2.18 -8.38 -4.76
C GLY A 84 -2.96 -9.29 -3.82
N VAL A 85 -3.03 -8.92 -2.58
CA VAL A 85 -3.77 -9.66 -1.52
C VAL A 85 -5.23 -9.95 -1.89
N LEU A 86 -5.71 -9.41 -3.01
CA LEU A 86 -7.09 -9.54 -3.47
C LEU A 86 -7.20 -9.89 -4.97
N PRO A 87 -6.89 -11.11 -5.37
CA PRO A 87 -7.07 -11.54 -6.76
C PRO A 87 -8.51 -11.40 -7.28
N ILE A 88 -9.50 -11.35 -6.39
CA ILE A 88 -10.93 -11.23 -6.76
C ILE A 88 -11.32 -9.78 -7.07
N VAL A 89 -10.60 -8.78 -6.58
CA VAL A 89 -10.98 -7.37 -6.74
C VAL A 89 -10.50 -6.80 -8.07
N THR A 90 -9.41 -7.32 -8.64
CA THR A 90 -8.85 -6.84 -9.91
C THR A 90 -9.75 -7.11 -11.11
N ASP A 91 -10.59 -8.13 -11.07
CA ASP A 91 -11.47 -8.53 -12.17
C ASP A 91 -12.89 -7.95 -12.07
N GLN A 92 -13.18 -7.17 -11.03
CA GLN A 92 -14.53 -6.67 -10.79
C GLN A 92 -14.61 -5.15 -10.90
N PHE A 93 -15.85 -4.63 -10.92
CA PHE A 93 -16.27 -3.22 -11.02
C PHE A 93 -15.66 -2.27 -9.95
N ALA A 94 -14.62 -2.66 -9.26
CA ALA A 94 -13.93 -1.82 -8.30
C ALA A 94 -12.89 -0.93 -9.01
N THR A 95 -12.89 0.35 -8.68
CA THR A 95 -11.82 1.24 -9.11
C THR A 95 -10.59 0.95 -8.28
N VAL A 96 -9.63 0.24 -8.86
CA VAL A 96 -8.34 -0.07 -8.25
C VAL A 96 -7.26 0.79 -8.89
N THR A 97 -6.43 1.44 -8.07
CA THR A 97 -5.19 2.07 -8.50
C THR A 97 -4.05 1.22 -7.99
N VAL A 98 -3.22 0.72 -8.88
CA VAL A 98 -2.04 -0.09 -8.54
C VAL A 98 -0.79 0.75 -8.74
N ILE A 99 0.09 0.77 -7.75
CA ILE A 99 1.41 1.36 -7.80
C ILE A 99 2.41 0.22 -7.70
N PRO A 100 3.00 -0.18 -8.84
CA PRO A 100 3.92 -1.32 -8.87
C PRO A 100 5.28 -0.94 -8.29
N ASN A 101 6.09 -1.92 -7.95
CA ASN A 101 7.43 -1.78 -7.39
C ASN A 101 8.33 -0.80 -8.19
N GLU A 102 8.28 -0.87 -9.52
CA GLU A 102 9.08 0.01 -10.37
C GLU A 102 8.72 1.49 -10.18
N GLU A 103 7.46 1.81 -9.98
CA GLU A 103 7.01 3.16 -9.70
C GLU A 103 7.41 3.59 -8.28
N LEU A 104 7.24 2.71 -7.27
CA LEU A 104 7.66 2.96 -5.90
C LEU A 104 9.16 3.29 -5.80
N ARG A 105 9.99 2.59 -6.58
CA ARG A 105 11.44 2.85 -6.63
C ARG A 105 11.81 4.20 -7.26
N ARG A 106 10.97 4.75 -8.13
CA ARG A 106 11.20 6.03 -8.81
C ARG A 106 10.63 7.22 -8.04
N GLN A 107 9.59 6.98 -7.26
CA GLN A 107 8.96 8.01 -6.45
C GLN A 107 9.63 8.03 -5.07
N GLY A 108 10.30 9.12 -4.76
CA GLY A 108 10.70 9.39 -3.38
C GLY A 108 9.46 9.74 -2.55
N GLY A 109 9.37 9.25 -1.34
CA GLY A 109 8.30 9.58 -0.41
C GLY A 109 8.51 8.82 0.88
N ALA A 110 8.48 9.54 1.99
CA ALA A 110 8.72 8.93 3.30
C ALA A 110 7.50 8.21 3.87
N THR A 111 6.30 8.51 3.34
CA THR A 111 5.04 7.99 3.86
C THR A 111 4.13 7.49 2.74
N LEU A 112 3.11 6.71 3.11
CA LEU A 112 2.07 6.29 2.15
C LEU A 112 1.31 7.48 1.56
N GLY A 113 1.07 8.55 2.36
CA GLY A 113 0.44 9.77 1.89
C GLY A 113 1.25 10.43 0.79
N ASP A 114 2.55 10.60 0.98
CA ASP A 114 3.45 11.23 0.01
C ASP A 114 3.47 10.49 -1.33
N LEU A 115 3.51 9.15 -1.29
CA LEU A 115 3.51 8.33 -2.49
C LEU A 115 2.19 8.38 -3.28
N LEU A 116 1.08 8.51 -2.56
CA LEU A 116 -0.26 8.44 -3.16
C LEU A 116 -0.80 9.79 -3.59
N PHE A 117 -0.19 10.88 -3.16
CA PHE A 117 -0.66 12.26 -3.37
C PHE A 117 -0.88 12.64 -4.84
N SER A 118 -0.09 12.06 -5.74
CA SER A 118 -0.19 12.31 -7.18
C SER A 118 -1.31 11.50 -7.87
N LYS A 119 -1.98 10.60 -7.15
CA LYS A 119 -2.96 9.70 -7.75
C LYS A 119 -4.36 10.33 -7.78
N PRO A 120 -5.12 10.16 -8.86
CA PRO A 120 -6.46 10.76 -8.99
C PRO A 120 -7.38 10.37 -7.83
N GLY A 121 -8.02 11.38 -7.23
CA GLY A 121 -8.97 11.20 -6.13
C GLY A 121 -8.34 10.81 -4.78
N ILE A 122 -7.03 10.96 -4.66
CA ILE A 122 -6.30 10.81 -3.42
C ILE A 122 -5.60 12.13 -3.10
N THR A 123 -5.74 12.55 -1.87
CA THR A 123 -4.97 13.64 -1.28
C THR A 123 -4.26 13.11 -0.04
N GLY A 124 -3.28 13.81 0.46
CA GLY A 124 -2.62 13.44 1.72
C GLY A 124 -2.97 14.44 2.82
N SER A 125 -2.96 14.00 4.04
CA SER A 125 -2.77 14.94 5.14
C SER A 125 -1.32 15.39 5.05
N SER A 126 -1.08 16.68 4.98
CA SER A 126 0.29 17.20 4.96
C SER A 126 0.83 17.49 6.36
N PHE A 127 0.13 17.02 7.38
CA PHE A 127 0.53 17.22 8.76
C PHE A 127 1.69 16.31 9.12
N ALA A 128 2.71 16.88 9.75
CA ALA A 128 4.05 16.30 9.91
C ALA A 128 4.59 15.69 8.60
N PRO A 129 4.87 16.53 7.55
CA PRO A 129 5.37 16.07 6.26
C PRO A 129 6.58 15.14 6.41
N GLY A 130 6.60 14.05 5.64
CA GLY A 130 7.67 13.06 5.70
C GLY A 130 7.63 12.14 6.93
N ALA A 131 6.64 12.27 7.82
CA ALA A 131 6.52 11.46 9.01
C ALA A 131 5.14 10.81 9.18
N SER A 132 4.06 11.59 9.21
CA SER A 132 2.71 11.06 9.48
C SER A 132 1.70 11.30 8.35
N SER A 133 2.17 11.74 7.19
CA SER A 133 1.31 11.98 6.04
C SER A 133 0.53 10.72 5.62
N ARG A 134 -0.80 10.84 5.49
CA ARG A 134 -1.72 9.72 5.23
C ARG A 134 -2.58 9.96 4.01
N PRO A 135 -2.97 8.90 3.29
CA PRO A 135 -3.86 9.02 2.15
C PRO A 135 -5.29 9.36 2.60
N ILE A 136 -5.84 10.40 2.00
CA ILE A 136 -7.24 10.81 2.09
C ILE A 136 -7.89 10.46 0.75
N ILE A 137 -8.92 9.62 0.76
CA ILE A 137 -9.56 9.14 -0.46
C ILE A 137 -10.90 9.87 -0.65
N ARG A 138 -11.02 10.66 -1.73
CA ARG A 138 -12.23 11.42 -2.06
C ARG A 138 -12.73 12.31 -0.91
N GLY A 139 -11.81 12.90 -0.15
CA GLY A 139 -12.11 13.73 1.02
C GLY A 139 -12.49 12.96 2.29
N LEU A 140 -12.45 11.63 2.25
CA LEU A 140 -12.64 10.80 3.44
C LEU A 140 -11.28 10.51 4.07
N ASP A 141 -11.17 10.85 5.33
CA ASP A 141 -9.93 10.79 6.09
C ASP A 141 -9.70 9.43 6.79
N VAL A 142 -8.76 9.43 7.68
CA VAL A 142 -8.19 8.29 8.34
C VAL A 142 -9.16 7.31 8.97
N ASN A 143 -10.23 7.77 9.60
CA ASN A 143 -11.21 6.90 10.25
C ASN A 143 -12.13 6.18 9.24
N ARG A 144 -11.97 6.48 7.95
CA ARG A 144 -12.81 5.98 6.87
C ARG A 144 -12.02 5.39 5.71
N VAL A 145 -10.70 5.40 5.83
CA VAL A 145 -9.77 4.75 4.90
C VAL A 145 -9.06 3.64 5.63
N GLY A 146 -9.34 2.40 5.23
CA GLY A 146 -8.65 1.24 5.77
C GLY A 146 -7.20 1.20 5.25
N ILE A 147 -6.24 0.93 6.14
CA ILE A 147 -4.85 0.72 5.76
C ILE A 147 -4.45 -0.68 6.21
N VAL A 148 -4.03 -1.49 5.24
CA VAL A 148 -3.65 -2.87 5.48
C VAL A 148 -2.26 -3.17 4.91
N GLU A 149 -1.54 -4.05 5.58
CA GLU A 149 -0.26 -4.58 5.13
C GLU A 149 -0.35 -6.11 5.03
N ASN A 150 -0.05 -6.65 3.86
CA ASN A 150 -0.14 -8.09 3.60
C ASN A 150 -1.48 -8.72 4.02
N GLY A 151 -2.58 -7.94 3.95
CA GLY A 151 -3.94 -8.42 4.24
C GLY A 151 -4.42 -8.26 5.67
N THR A 152 -3.61 -7.74 6.59
CA THR A 152 -3.99 -7.42 7.97
C THR A 152 -3.84 -5.94 8.26
N GLY A 153 -4.49 -5.43 9.30
CA GLY A 153 -4.40 -4.03 9.71
C GLY A 153 -2.97 -3.58 9.99
N GLY A 154 -2.71 -2.29 9.85
CA GLY A 154 -1.40 -1.69 10.11
C GLY A 154 -1.00 -1.72 11.59
N GLY A 155 -1.95 -1.82 12.49
CA GLY A 155 -1.74 -2.00 13.93
C GLY A 155 -1.02 -0.81 14.56
N GLY A 156 -1.53 0.38 14.45
CA GLY A 156 -0.95 1.58 15.07
C GLY A 156 -2.00 2.41 15.78
N ALA A 157 -1.75 3.70 15.88
CA ALA A 157 -2.68 4.71 16.37
C ALA A 157 -3.06 5.71 15.28
N SER A 158 -2.82 5.37 14.02
CA SER A 158 -2.98 6.30 12.89
C SER A 158 -4.43 6.73 12.63
N ASP A 159 -5.40 6.03 13.16
CA ASP A 159 -6.82 6.34 13.09
C ASP A 159 -7.28 7.34 14.17
N LEU A 160 -6.44 7.65 15.16
CA LEU A 160 -6.77 8.58 16.23
C LEU A 160 -6.61 10.05 15.83
N GLY A 161 -5.63 10.38 15.00
CA GLY A 161 -5.34 11.76 14.61
C GLY A 161 -4.41 11.86 13.40
N GLU A 162 -4.31 13.05 12.81
CA GLU A 162 -3.47 13.30 11.62
C GLU A 162 -1.97 13.28 11.95
N ASP A 163 -1.61 13.49 13.19
CA ASP A 163 -0.24 13.53 13.71
C ASP A 163 0.33 12.14 14.03
N HIS A 164 -0.46 11.08 13.91
CA HIS A 164 -0.03 9.71 14.15
C HIS A 164 0.38 9.02 12.85
N PHE A 165 1.60 8.49 12.83
CA PHE A 165 2.12 7.86 11.62
C PHE A 165 1.50 6.48 11.35
N VAL A 166 1.53 6.09 10.08
CA VAL A 166 1.19 4.74 9.64
C VAL A 166 2.48 3.90 9.65
N PRO A 167 2.57 2.83 10.44
CA PRO A 167 3.80 2.03 10.56
C PRO A 167 4.02 1.09 9.36
N ILE A 168 3.91 1.63 8.15
CA ILE A 168 4.19 0.94 6.88
C ILE A 168 5.18 1.78 6.10
N ASP A 169 6.38 1.24 5.91
CA ASP A 169 7.46 1.95 5.24
C ASP A 169 7.49 1.67 3.73
N PRO A 170 7.51 2.73 2.89
CA PRO A 170 7.62 2.58 1.45
C PRO A 170 8.89 1.87 0.97
N LEU A 171 10.01 1.98 1.68
CA LEU A 171 11.27 1.35 1.29
C LEU A 171 11.20 -0.18 1.32
N SER A 172 10.37 -0.75 2.19
CA SER A 172 10.14 -2.20 2.29
C SER A 172 8.93 -2.68 1.49
N THR A 173 8.15 -1.76 0.90
CA THR A 173 6.92 -2.08 0.17
C THR A 173 7.24 -2.39 -1.30
N ASN A 174 6.61 -3.44 -1.84
CA ASN A 174 6.76 -3.86 -3.23
C ASN A 174 5.61 -3.40 -4.12
N GLN A 175 4.42 -3.25 -3.58
CA GLN A 175 3.24 -2.81 -4.31
C GLN A 175 2.26 -2.13 -3.36
N ILE A 176 1.59 -1.10 -3.85
CA ILE A 176 0.47 -0.47 -3.15
C ILE A 176 -0.75 -0.53 -4.06
N GLU A 177 -1.86 -0.97 -3.50
CA GLU A 177 -3.16 -0.98 -4.16
C GLU A 177 -4.12 -0.07 -3.40
N VAL A 178 -4.84 0.76 -4.13
CA VAL A 178 -5.91 1.58 -3.57
C VAL A 178 -7.24 1.11 -4.14
N VAL A 179 -8.02 0.44 -3.31
CA VAL A 179 -9.33 -0.11 -3.65
C VAL A 179 -10.41 0.87 -3.21
N ARG A 180 -11.32 1.22 -4.13
CA ARG A 180 -12.39 2.18 -3.87
C ARG A 180 -13.74 1.54 -4.20
N GLY A 181 -14.78 2.04 -3.52
CA GLY A 181 -16.15 1.58 -3.74
C GLY A 181 -16.49 0.30 -2.98
N PRO A 182 -17.53 -0.46 -3.39
CA PRO A 182 -18.10 -1.56 -2.60
C PRO A 182 -17.12 -2.68 -2.23
N ALA A 183 -16.08 -2.89 -3.04
CA ALA A 183 -15.05 -3.89 -2.75
C ALA A 183 -14.25 -3.58 -1.48
N ALA A 184 -14.20 -2.31 -1.06
CA ALA A 184 -13.55 -1.89 0.17
C ALA A 184 -14.24 -2.43 1.42
N LEU A 185 -15.55 -2.68 1.37
CA LEU A 185 -16.32 -3.22 2.50
C LEU A 185 -15.81 -4.59 2.99
N ARG A 186 -15.10 -5.30 2.13
CA ARG A 186 -14.44 -6.56 2.48
C ARG A 186 -13.38 -6.40 3.58
N TYR A 187 -12.89 -5.19 3.81
CA TYR A 187 -11.87 -4.85 4.81
C TYR A 187 -12.43 -4.25 6.11
N GLY A 188 -13.72 -4.39 6.32
CA GLY A 188 -14.38 -3.94 7.53
C GLY A 188 -15.12 -2.60 7.38
N SER A 189 -15.80 -2.21 8.46
CA SER A 189 -16.71 -1.04 8.49
C SER A 189 -16.00 0.30 8.38
N THR A 190 -14.73 0.40 8.72
CA THR A 190 -13.92 1.62 8.65
C THR A 190 -13.49 1.96 7.22
N SER A 191 -13.62 1.04 6.28
CA SER A 191 -13.11 1.16 4.90
C SER A 191 -14.11 1.83 3.94
N ILE A 192 -14.96 2.73 4.41
CA ILE A 192 -16.02 3.38 3.61
C ILE A 192 -15.44 4.21 2.46
N GLY A 193 -14.34 4.92 2.68
CA GLY A 193 -13.65 5.73 1.69
C GLY A 193 -12.85 4.91 0.69
N GLY A 194 -12.38 3.78 1.12
CA GLY A 194 -11.50 2.88 0.38
C GLY A 194 -10.51 2.17 1.28
N VAL A 195 -9.65 1.38 0.65
CA VAL A 195 -8.54 0.68 1.32
C VAL A 195 -7.25 0.95 0.60
N VAL A 196 -6.21 1.23 1.35
CA VAL A 196 -4.83 1.22 0.90
C VAL A 196 -4.18 -0.07 1.37
N SER A 197 -3.84 -0.94 0.45
CA SER A 197 -3.19 -2.23 0.70
C SER A 197 -1.74 -2.15 0.28
N ALA A 198 -0.83 -2.22 1.23
CA ALA A 198 0.60 -2.35 0.98
C ALA A 198 0.99 -3.82 1.01
N THR A 199 1.73 -4.25 -0.01
CA THR A 199 2.24 -5.61 -0.13
C THR A 199 3.76 -5.58 -0.15
N ASN A 200 4.36 -6.46 0.62
CA ASN A 200 5.80 -6.70 0.64
C ASN A 200 6.08 -8.21 0.62
N ASN A 201 7.35 -8.57 0.50
CA ASN A 201 7.75 -9.98 0.39
C ASN A 201 8.20 -10.58 1.73
N ARG A 202 7.84 -9.98 2.88
CA ARG A 202 8.23 -10.48 4.20
C ARG A 202 7.77 -11.90 4.47
N ILE A 203 6.65 -12.29 3.87
CA ILE A 203 6.19 -13.70 3.82
C ILE A 203 6.15 -14.11 2.36
N PRO A 204 7.20 -14.71 1.81
CA PRO A 204 7.28 -15.07 0.40
C PRO A 204 6.16 -16.05 -0.01
N GLU A 205 5.51 -15.79 -1.13
CA GLU A 205 4.45 -16.65 -1.67
C GLU A 205 4.96 -17.66 -2.69
N ALA A 206 6.20 -17.45 -3.15
CA ALA A 206 6.89 -18.32 -4.11
C ALA A 206 8.39 -18.32 -3.84
N LEU A 207 9.09 -19.28 -4.41
CA LEU A 207 10.55 -19.29 -4.41
C LEU A 207 11.09 -18.10 -5.21
N PRO A 208 12.16 -17.44 -4.76
CA PRO A 208 12.77 -16.35 -5.50
C PRO A 208 13.30 -16.82 -6.83
N VAL A 209 13.12 -16.00 -7.86
CA VAL A 209 13.64 -16.28 -9.20
C VAL A 209 15.00 -15.61 -9.36
N CYS A 210 16.05 -16.39 -9.46
CA CYS A 210 17.36 -15.86 -9.79
C CYS A 210 17.57 -15.83 -11.31
N PRO A 211 18.00 -14.69 -11.88
CA PRO A 211 18.39 -14.65 -13.27
C PRO A 211 19.61 -15.56 -13.47
N ALA A 212 19.46 -16.57 -14.31
CA ALA A 212 20.51 -17.55 -14.63
C ALA A 212 21.78 -16.93 -15.26
N ALA A 213 21.79 -15.62 -15.51
CA ALA A 213 22.77 -14.94 -16.34
C ALA A 213 24.01 -14.39 -15.62
N SER A 214 24.07 -14.39 -14.31
CA SER A 214 25.16 -13.68 -13.61
C SER A 214 26.44 -14.48 -13.40
N PHE A 215 26.47 -15.77 -13.67
CA PHE A 215 27.66 -16.63 -13.53
C PHE A 215 28.34 -17.03 -14.83
N GLN A 216 27.89 -16.58 -15.98
CA GLN A 216 28.51 -16.91 -17.28
C GLN A 216 29.75 -16.09 -17.64
N SER A 217 30.18 -15.14 -16.79
CA SER A 217 31.27 -14.23 -17.15
C SER A 217 32.69 -14.70 -16.86
N TYR A 218 32.90 -15.89 -16.32
CA TYR A 218 34.24 -16.39 -16.00
C TYR A 218 34.55 -17.78 -16.60
N GLY A 219 34.35 -17.94 -17.90
CA GLY A 219 35.12 -18.93 -18.71
C GLY A 219 35.13 -20.41 -18.25
N LEU A 220 34.24 -20.85 -17.40
CA LEU A 220 34.13 -22.27 -17.04
C LEU A 220 33.15 -22.99 -17.98
N PRO A 221 33.50 -24.17 -18.48
CA PRO A 221 32.66 -24.89 -19.45
C PRO A 221 31.32 -25.26 -18.85
N ALA A 222 30.24 -24.83 -19.52
CA ALA A 222 28.86 -25.17 -19.20
C ALA A 222 28.63 -26.66 -19.36
N LYS A 223 28.87 -27.45 -18.34
CA LYS A 223 28.38 -28.81 -18.17
C LYS A 223 27.87 -28.97 -16.75
N ALA A 224 26.79 -28.27 -16.41
CA ALA A 224 25.90 -28.69 -15.33
C ALA A 224 24.69 -29.36 -15.98
N PRO A 225 24.31 -30.60 -15.59
CA PRO A 225 23.04 -31.16 -15.98
C PRO A 225 21.93 -30.23 -15.54
N PHE A 226 20.89 -30.06 -16.34
CA PHE A 226 19.69 -29.29 -16.05
C PHE A 226 19.10 -29.78 -14.74
N ALA A 227 19.53 -29.22 -13.61
CA ALA A 227 18.73 -29.21 -12.40
C ALA A 227 17.53 -28.32 -12.72
N ASP A 228 16.33 -28.77 -12.42
CA ASP A 228 15.13 -27.96 -12.51
C ASP A 228 15.43 -26.62 -11.85
N ALA A 229 15.30 -25.53 -12.61
CA ALA A 229 15.70 -24.17 -12.17
C ALA A 229 14.95 -23.69 -10.91
N SER A 230 13.96 -24.46 -10.47
CA SER A 230 13.13 -24.21 -9.28
C SER A 230 13.72 -24.73 -7.95
N SER A 231 14.76 -25.57 -7.98
CA SER A 231 15.32 -26.19 -6.76
C SER A 231 16.70 -25.68 -6.36
N ALA A 232 17.38 -24.92 -7.22
CA ALA A 232 18.69 -24.37 -6.91
C ALA A 232 18.59 -23.27 -5.86
N PRO A 233 19.49 -23.24 -4.86
CA PRO A 233 19.56 -22.15 -3.89
C PRO A 233 19.76 -20.82 -4.60
N CYS A 234 18.96 -19.82 -4.22
CA CYS A 234 18.92 -18.51 -4.86
C CYS A 234 18.99 -17.43 -3.78
N LEU A 235 19.79 -16.39 -4.01
CA LEU A 235 19.86 -15.19 -3.20
C LEU A 235 19.79 -13.96 -4.10
N THR A 236 18.85 -13.08 -3.82
CA THR A 236 18.77 -11.76 -4.43
C THR A 236 18.93 -10.68 -3.38
N VAL A 237 19.60 -9.60 -3.74
CA VAL A 237 19.84 -8.45 -2.87
C VAL A 237 19.38 -7.22 -3.64
N GLU A 238 18.52 -6.44 -3.02
CA GLU A 238 18.10 -5.14 -3.51
C GLU A 238 18.51 -4.06 -2.51
N THR A 239 19.06 -2.97 -3.02
CA THR A 239 19.35 -1.78 -2.22
C THR A 239 18.59 -0.60 -2.76
N ARG A 240 18.03 0.21 -1.87
CA ARG A 240 17.30 1.44 -2.19
C ARG A 240 17.95 2.58 -1.42
N THR A 241 18.26 3.68 -2.10
CA THR A 241 18.83 4.86 -1.47
C THR A 241 18.26 6.11 -2.11
N ALA A 242 17.96 7.12 -1.32
CA ALA A 242 17.57 8.43 -1.79
C ALA A 242 18.10 9.54 -0.90
N ALA A 243 18.16 10.75 -1.45
CA ALA A 243 18.49 11.96 -0.73
C ALA A 243 17.57 13.10 -1.15
N SER A 244 17.19 13.93 -0.20
CA SER A 244 16.33 15.10 -0.40
C SER A 244 17.07 16.38 -0.04
N SER A 245 16.97 17.41 -0.90
CA SER A 245 17.57 18.70 -0.60
C SER A 245 16.68 19.60 0.24
N VAL A 246 15.35 19.39 0.20
CA VAL A 246 14.38 20.25 0.88
C VAL A 246 14.52 20.17 2.40
N ASP A 247 14.79 19.00 2.92
CA ASP A 247 14.95 18.69 4.36
C ASP A 247 16.35 18.16 4.72
N ARG A 248 17.28 18.13 3.74
CA ARG A 248 18.59 17.50 3.87
C ARG A 248 18.47 16.02 4.27
N GLY A 249 17.41 15.39 3.79
CA GLY A 249 17.06 14.02 4.11
C GLY A 249 17.99 13.02 3.41
N THR A 250 18.18 11.90 4.06
CA THR A 250 18.81 10.71 3.50
C THR A 250 18.02 9.49 3.93
N GLU A 251 17.86 8.53 3.02
CA GLU A 251 17.21 7.27 3.32
C GLU A 251 17.92 6.11 2.61
N GLY A 252 17.81 4.95 3.19
CA GLY A 252 18.34 3.73 2.60
C GLY A 252 17.66 2.49 3.14
N GLY A 253 17.62 1.47 2.30
CA GLY A 253 17.10 0.16 2.65
C GLY A 253 17.84 -0.93 1.91
N ILE A 254 17.84 -2.12 2.51
CA ILE A 254 18.34 -3.36 1.95
C ILE A 254 17.26 -4.42 2.07
N LEU A 255 17.01 -5.15 0.99
CA LEU A 255 16.06 -6.25 0.94
C LEU A 255 16.81 -7.49 0.44
N LEU A 256 16.59 -8.60 1.11
CA LEU A 256 17.22 -9.89 0.83
C LEU A 256 16.12 -10.94 0.61
N ASP A 257 16.12 -11.60 -0.52
CA ASP A 257 15.28 -12.75 -0.79
C ASP A 257 16.16 -13.96 -1.05
N ALA A 258 15.95 -15.02 -0.31
CA ALA A 258 16.66 -16.26 -0.46
C ALA A 258 15.68 -17.44 -0.51
N GLY A 259 16.04 -18.49 -1.24
CA GLY A 259 15.21 -19.70 -1.30
C GLY A 259 15.92 -20.87 -1.90
N GLY A 260 15.37 -22.07 -1.67
CA GLY A 260 15.86 -23.32 -2.21
C GLY A 260 15.05 -24.49 -1.67
N GLY A 261 14.91 -25.54 -2.46
CA GLY A 261 14.01 -26.63 -2.13
C GLY A 261 12.57 -26.12 -2.00
N ASN A 262 12.01 -26.26 -0.80
CA ASN A 262 10.61 -25.84 -0.50
C ASN A 262 10.54 -24.64 0.44
N PHE A 263 11.65 -23.94 0.68
CA PHE A 263 11.69 -22.82 1.62
C PHE A 263 12.11 -21.52 0.93
N ALA A 264 11.41 -20.45 1.26
CA ALA A 264 11.78 -19.09 0.89
C ALA A 264 11.91 -18.24 2.15
N VAL A 265 12.87 -17.33 2.18
CA VAL A 265 13.15 -16.43 3.29
C VAL A 265 13.31 -15.02 2.75
N HIS A 266 12.78 -14.05 3.47
CA HIS A 266 12.96 -12.63 3.24
C HIS A 266 13.53 -11.97 4.49
N ALA A 267 14.42 -10.99 4.30
CA ALA A 267 14.82 -10.06 5.35
C ALA A 267 14.96 -8.66 4.76
N ASP A 268 14.50 -7.66 5.47
CA ASP A 268 14.70 -6.26 5.09
C ASP A 268 15.11 -5.40 6.29
N ALA A 269 15.83 -4.32 6.00
CA ALA A 269 16.11 -3.27 6.96
C ALA A 269 16.13 -1.92 6.23
N TYR A 270 15.64 -0.89 6.88
CA TYR A 270 15.63 0.46 6.34
C TYR A 270 15.96 1.49 7.43
N GLY A 271 16.40 2.66 6.99
CA GLY A 271 16.59 3.81 7.85
C GLY A 271 16.48 5.09 7.06
N ARG A 272 15.92 6.12 7.69
CA ARG A 272 15.81 7.47 7.15
C ARG A 272 16.02 8.52 8.21
N ARG A 273 16.50 9.67 7.78
CA ARG A 273 16.65 10.86 8.64
C ARG A 273 16.44 12.11 7.79
N SER A 274 15.66 13.05 8.30
CA SER A 274 15.48 14.37 7.73
C SER A 274 15.62 15.47 8.78
N GLY A 275 16.07 16.64 8.36
CA GLY A 275 16.04 17.86 9.16
C GLY A 275 14.79 18.67 8.89
N ASP A 276 14.69 19.85 9.48
CA ASP A 276 13.61 20.78 9.20
C ASP A 276 13.59 21.15 7.71
N TYR A 277 12.41 21.05 7.06
CA TYR A 277 12.30 21.28 5.62
C TYR A 277 12.32 22.78 5.26
N ALA A 278 12.84 23.08 4.08
CA ALA A 278 12.94 24.44 3.57
C ALA A 278 11.58 24.97 3.13
N ILE A 279 11.32 26.23 3.46
CA ILE A 279 10.13 27.00 3.05
C ILE A 279 10.53 28.34 2.47
N PRO A 280 9.67 28.94 1.59
CA PRO A 280 10.05 30.20 0.92
C PRO A 280 10.15 31.42 1.83
N ALA A 281 9.40 31.47 2.93
CA ALA A 281 9.31 32.67 3.76
C ALA A 281 9.03 32.35 5.22
N TYR A 282 7.95 32.91 5.76
CA TYR A 282 7.56 32.74 7.16
C TYR A 282 7.04 31.34 7.44
N PRO A 283 7.47 30.71 8.54
CA PRO A 283 6.93 29.41 8.94
C PRO A 283 5.46 29.48 9.38
N TYR A 284 5.00 30.68 9.78
CA TYR A 284 3.64 30.90 10.27
C TYR A 284 3.03 32.14 9.58
N LEU A 285 2.05 31.92 8.72
CA LEU A 285 1.44 32.97 7.90
C LEU A 285 0.78 34.08 8.75
N PHE A 286 0.26 33.75 9.90
CA PHE A 286 -0.51 34.66 10.75
C PHE A 286 0.31 35.21 11.92
N ASP A 287 1.54 34.80 12.10
CA ASP A 287 2.45 35.32 13.11
C ASP A 287 3.80 35.70 12.50
N GLN A 288 3.87 36.95 12.03
CA GLN A 288 5.07 37.52 11.40
C GLN A 288 6.08 38.08 12.42
N THR A 289 5.79 37.97 13.71
CA THR A 289 6.75 38.37 14.76
C THR A 289 7.87 37.38 14.92
N ARG A 290 7.68 36.15 14.44
CA ARG A 290 8.69 35.08 14.50
C ARG A 290 9.75 35.26 13.41
N PRO A 291 11.02 34.92 13.72
CA PRO A 291 12.12 35.12 12.79
C PRO A 291 11.94 34.27 11.51
N VAL A 292 12.21 34.90 10.37
CA VAL A 292 12.26 34.21 9.07
C VAL A 292 13.60 33.49 8.96
N ASN A 293 13.58 32.16 8.97
CA ASN A 293 14.79 31.33 8.85
C ASN A 293 14.82 30.48 7.60
N GLY A 294 13.79 30.56 6.72
CA GLY A 294 13.67 29.77 5.51
C GLY A 294 13.44 28.28 5.74
N ARG A 295 13.07 27.88 6.98
CA ARG A 295 12.76 26.50 7.34
C ARG A 295 11.54 26.45 8.25
N GLN A 296 10.79 25.36 8.15
CA GLN A 296 9.71 25.07 9.08
C GLN A 296 10.31 24.49 10.37
N PRO A 297 10.23 25.21 11.50
CA PRO A 297 10.72 24.70 12.77
C PRO A 297 9.95 23.44 13.20
N ASN A 298 10.65 22.57 13.90
CA ASN A 298 10.10 21.36 14.50
C ASN A 298 9.42 20.44 13.49
N SER A 299 10.08 20.21 12.34
CA SER A 299 9.59 19.32 11.26
C SER A 299 10.54 18.18 10.92
N ALA A 300 11.63 18.03 11.66
CA ALA A 300 12.61 16.96 11.48
C ALA A 300 12.00 15.59 11.84
N ALA A 301 12.43 14.54 11.14
CA ALA A 301 11.97 13.18 11.38
C ALA A 301 13.11 12.16 11.20
N GLN A 302 12.98 11.04 11.87
CA GLN A 302 13.78 9.83 11.63
C GLN A 302 12.90 8.59 11.80
N ALA A 303 13.20 7.55 11.03
CA ALA A 303 12.56 6.25 11.16
C ALA A 303 13.53 5.17 10.76
N ASP A 304 13.42 4.03 11.40
CA ASP A 304 14.14 2.82 11.05
C ASP A 304 13.31 1.58 11.34
N GLY A 305 13.69 0.48 10.73
CA GLY A 305 13.00 -0.78 10.94
C GLY A 305 13.71 -1.93 10.29
N ALA A 306 13.35 -3.11 10.73
CA ALA A 306 13.85 -4.36 10.19
C ALA A 306 12.77 -5.45 10.24
N SER A 307 12.86 -6.39 9.34
CA SER A 307 12.01 -7.57 9.34
C SER A 307 12.75 -8.81 8.90
N ILE A 308 12.24 -9.94 9.35
CA ILE A 308 12.61 -11.26 8.86
C ILE A 308 11.36 -12.13 8.78
N GLY A 309 11.28 -12.92 7.73
CA GLY A 309 10.19 -13.87 7.55
C GLY A 309 10.56 -14.99 6.61
N GLY A 310 9.69 -15.97 6.52
CA GLY A 310 9.90 -17.11 5.65
C GLY A 310 8.65 -17.92 5.44
N SER A 311 8.70 -18.76 4.41
CA SER A 311 7.58 -19.59 4.00
C SER A 311 8.04 -20.99 3.60
N HIS A 312 7.19 -21.95 3.89
CA HIS A 312 7.25 -23.26 3.28
C HIS A 312 6.33 -23.29 2.05
N ILE A 313 6.92 -23.51 0.89
CA ILE A 313 6.22 -23.60 -0.39
C ILE A 313 5.98 -25.08 -0.69
N PHE A 314 4.74 -25.44 -0.98
CA PHE A 314 4.38 -26.82 -1.25
C PHE A 314 3.46 -26.92 -2.49
N HIS A 315 3.17 -28.13 -2.92
CA HIS A 315 2.27 -28.30 -4.07
C HIS A 315 0.88 -27.71 -3.78
N GLY A 316 0.50 -26.74 -4.58
CA GLY A 316 -0.78 -26.04 -4.48
C GLY A 316 -0.83 -24.92 -3.44
N GLY A 317 0.30 -24.53 -2.80
CA GLY A 317 0.23 -23.42 -1.88
C GLY A 317 1.49 -23.09 -1.10
N PHE A 318 1.31 -22.25 -0.10
CA PHE A 318 2.36 -21.84 0.83
C PHE A 318 1.79 -21.54 2.22
N ILE A 319 2.65 -21.58 3.20
CA ILE A 319 2.40 -21.09 4.56
C ILE A 319 3.66 -20.40 5.07
N GLY A 320 3.51 -19.24 5.67
CA GLY A 320 4.65 -18.49 6.16
C GLY A 320 4.32 -17.56 7.31
N ALA A 321 5.39 -17.04 7.93
CA ALA A 321 5.31 -16.07 9.02
C ALA A 321 6.47 -15.06 8.93
N ALA A 322 6.27 -13.89 9.55
CA ALA A 322 7.27 -12.86 9.65
C ALA A 322 7.16 -12.09 10.97
N VAL A 323 8.27 -11.50 11.41
CA VAL A 323 8.31 -10.50 12.46
C VAL A 323 8.91 -9.21 11.89
N THR A 324 8.30 -8.09 12.28
CA THR A 324 8.71 -6.74 11.88
C THR A 324 8.84 -5.89 13.13
N GLN A 325 9.91 -5.11 13.21
CA GLN A 325 10.08 -4.02 14.16
C GLN A 325 10.22 -2.72 13.39
N SER A 326 9.56 -1.65 13.86
CA SER A 326 9.66 -0.32 13.30
C SER A 326 9.67 0.71 14.42
N ASP A 327 10.58 1.66 14.30
CA ASP A 327 10.79 2.75 15.23
C ASP A 327 10.73 4.07 14.47
N SER A 328 10.11 5.09 15.06
CA SER A 328 9.97 6.41 14.44
C SER A 328 10.01 7.51 15.50
N LEU A 329 10.84 8.51 15.27
CA LEU A 329 10.87 9.73 16.06
C LEU A 329 10.69 10.93 15.14
N TYR A 330 9.59 11.63 15.26
CA TYR A 330 9.30 12.80 14.43
C TYR A 330 8.72 13.94 15.25
N ARG A 331 8.92 15.15 14.74
CA ARG A 331 8.52 16.38 15.38
C ARG A 331 7.22 16.89 14.77
N ILE A 332 6.45 17.63 15.55
CA ILE A 332 5.17 18.19 15.15
C ILE A 332 5.37 19.67 14.81
N PRO A 333 5.29 20.06 13.52
CA PRO A 333 5.37 21.46 13.12
C PRO A 333 4.09 22.21 13.53
N GLY A 334 4.17 23.52 13.51
CA GLY A 334 3.08 24.39 13.96
C GLY A 334 3.56 25.28 15.10
N ILE A 335 2.78 26.29 15.49
CA ILE A 335 3.18 27.24 16.52
C ILE A 335 3.34 26.51 17.85
N ASP A 336 2.28 25.87 18.29
CA ASP A 336 2.24 25.15 19.57
C ASP A 336 3.27 24.02 19.62
N GLY A 337 3.32 23.18 18.58
CA GLY A 337 4.28 22.09 18.51
C GLY A 337 5.73 22.54 18.51
N SER A 338 6.03 23.68 17.87
CA SER A 338 7.38 24.25 17.86
C SER A 338 7.74 24.86 19.20
N ASP A 339 6.82 25.56 19.84
CA ASP A 339 7.06 26.20 21.14
C ASP A 339 7.28 25.16 22.24
N HIS A 340 6.45 24.12 22.25
CA HIS A 340 6.59 23.02 23.20
C HIS A 340 7.62 21.96 22.75
N GLN A 341 8.27 22.12 21.60
CA GLN A 341 9.21 21.15 21.04
C GLN A 341 8.58 19.73 20.94
N THR A 342 7.30 19.69 20.59
CA THR A 342 6.51 18.44 20.56
C THR A 342 7.10 17.46 19.54
N ARG A 343 7.27 16.23 19.98
CA ARG A 343 7.72 15.12 19.16
C ARG A 343 7.04 13.82 19.57
N ILE A 344 6.91 12.93 18.62
CA ILE A 344 6.32 11.60 18.81
C ILE A 344 7.43 10.56 18.67
N ASP A 345 7.57 9.72 19.69
CA ASP A 345 8.53 8.61 19.76
C ASP A 345 7.73 7.29 19.76
N ALA A 346 7.71 6.63 18.60
CA ALA A 346 6.82 5.50 18.33
C ALA A 346 7.61 4.21 18.05
N HIS A 347 7.13 3.13 18.62
CA HIS A 347 7.69 1.78 18.51
C HIS A 347 6.60 0.77 18.19
N GLN A 348 6.84 -0.13 17.25
CA GLN A 348 5.93 -1.21 16.91
C GLN A 348 6.69 -2.52 16.69
N THR A 349 6.15 -3.59 17.27
CA THR A 349 6.50 -4.96 16.89
C THR A 349 5.27 -5.67 16.37
N LYS A 350 5.37 -6.24 15.17
CA LYS A 350 4.27 -6.95 14.52
C LYS A 350 4.70 -8.36 14.12
N PHE A 351 3.93 -9.34 14.55
CA PHE A 351 3.99 -10.71 14.06
C PHE A 351 2.90 -10.91 13.02
N SER A 352 3.23 -11.54 11.90
CA SER A 352 2.29 -11.80 10.82
C SER A 352 2.42 -13.24 10.35
N ALA A 353 1.31 -13.85 9.96
CA ALA A 353 1.28 -15.14 9.29
C ALA A 353 0.26 -15.10 8.16
N LYS A 354 0.55 -15.74 7.06
CA LYS A 354 -0.39 -15.94 5.96
C LYS A 354 -0.14 -17.24 5.24
N GLY A 355 -1.16 -17.72 4.55
CA GLY A 355 -1.03 -18.87 3.68
C GLY A 355 -2.16 -18.95 2.66
N GLU A 356 -1.88 -19.67 1.60
CA GLU A 356 -2.84 -20.03 0.57
C GLU A 356 -2.67 -21.51 0.25
N TYR A 357 -3.80 -22.19 0.09
CA TYR A 357 -3.88 -23.55 -0.40
C TYR A 357 -4.93 -23.66 -1.50
N ARG A 358 -4.55 -24.19 -2.64
CA ARG A 358 -5.38 -24.51 -3.80
C ARG A 358 -5.53 -26.02 -3.88
N PRO A 359 -6.59 -26.59 -3.30
CA PRO A 359 -6.82 -28.01 -3.35
C PRO A 359 -7.14 -28.46 -4.78
N ASP A 360 -6.79 -29.70 -5.12
CA ASP A 360 -7.27 -30.35 -6.33
C ASP A 360 -8.75 -30.73 -6.16
N SER A 361 -9.62 -29.75 -6.23
CA SER A 361 -11.06 -29.87 -5.96
C SER A 361 -11.88 -29.17 -7.03
N ALA A 362 -12.96 -29.81 -7.46
CA ALA A 362 -13.91 -29.19 -8.39
C ALA A 362 -14.78 -28.10 -7.76
N ALA A 363 -14.83 -28.00 -6.43
CA ALA A 363 -15.71 -27.08 -5.71
C ALA A 363 -14.97 -25.89 -5.07
N ILE A 364 -13.72 -26.09 -4.63
CA ILE A 364 -12.93 -25.06 -3.94
C ILE A 364 -11.74 -24.69 -4.81
N GLU A 365 -11.61 -23.42 -5.15
CA GLU A 365 -10.47 -22.89 -5.89
C GLU A 365 -9.30 -22.57 -4.98
N ALA A 366 -9.57 -21.91 -3.85
CA ALA A 366 -8.52 -21.54 -2.90
C ALA A 366 -9.06 -21.36 -1.48
N VAL A 367 -8.21 -21.67 -0.51
CA VAL A 367 -8.40 -21.31 0.90
C VAL A 367 -7.22 -20.42 1.31
N ARG A 368 -7.52 -19.27 1.90
CA ARG A 368 -6.50 -18.29 2.33
C ARG A 368 -6.72 -17.94 3.78
N PHE A 369 -5.63 -17.71 4.49
CA PHE A 369 -5.70 -17.14 5.84
C PHE A 369 -4.65 -16.06 6.03
N TRP A 370 -4.96 -15.13 6.92
CA TRP A 370 -4.07 -14.09 7.41
C TRP A 370 -4.26 -13.98 8.91
N ALA A 371 -3.17 -13.76 9.62
CA ALA A 371 -3.20 -13.50 11.05
C ALA A 371 -2.11 -12.50 11.41
N SER A 372 -2.37 -11.64 12.37
CA SER A 372 -1.37 -10.73 12.92
C SER A 372 -1.57 -10.50 14.42
N ALA A 373 -0.46 -10.19 15.09
CA ALA A 373 -0.44 -9.67 16.45
C ALA A 373 0.52 -8.51 16.51
N THR A 374 0.03 -7.36 16.98
CA THR A 374 0.78 -6.11 17.02
C THR A 374 0.85 -5.59 18.45
N ASP A 375 2.03 -5.16 18.87
CA ASP A 375 2.26 -4.38 20.09
C ASP A 375 2.83 -3.02 19.65
N TYR A 376 2.06 -1.96 19.87
CA TYR A 376 2.40 -0.60 19.49
C TYR A 376 2.39 0.29 20.73
N LYS A 377 3.38 1.17 20.79
CA LYS A 377 3.47 2.21 21.81
C LYS A 377 4.06 3.47 21.20
N HIS A 378 3.50 4.63 21.53
CA HIS A 378 4.21 5.89 21.33
C HIS A 378 4.10 6.81 22.54
N ASN A 379 5.10 7.66 22.69
CA ASN A 379 5.11 8.74 23.66
C ASN A 379 5.08 10.07 22.91
N GLU A 380 4.20 10.94 23.35
CA GLU A 380 4.24 12.36 23.00
C GLU A 380 5.13 13.07 24.00
N ILE A 381 6.20 13.66 23.52
CA ILE A 381 7.22 14.31 24.33
C ILE A 381 7.23 15.79 24.02
N GLY A 382 7.22 16.64 25.02
CA GLY A 382 7.25 18.09 24.84
C GLY A 382 7.57 18.84 26.14
N LEU A 383 7.75 20.17 26.02
CA LEU A 383 7.86 21.06 27.16
C LEU A 383 6.49 21.28 27.80
N ALA A 384 6.41 21.26 29.12
CA ALA A 384 5.19 21.67 29.84
C ALA A 384 5.01 23.18 29.77
N ASP A 385 6.11 23.90 29.87
CA ASP A 385 6.20 25.36 29.72
C ASP A 385 7.20 25.68 28.61
N PRO A 386 6.78 26.38 27.54
CA PRO A 386 7.68 26.76 26.45
C PRO A 386 8.91 27.57 26.90
N ASN A 387 8.85 28.25 28.04
CA ASN A 387 9.93 29.05 28.57
C ASN A 387 10.86 28.30 29.52
N ASP A 388 10.51 27.07 29.89
CA ASP A 388 11.30 26.23 30.79
C ASP A 388 11.76 24.95 30.10
N LEU A 389 12.99 24.95 29.62
CA LEU A 389 13.61 23.76 28.96
C LEU A 389 13.73 22.54 29.90
N SER A 390 13.74 22.77 31.22
CA SER A 390 13.79 21.68 32.19
C SER A 390 12.46 20.93 32.31
N SER A 391 11.39 21.52 31.80
CA SER A 391 10.05 20.94 31.76
C SER A 391 9.84 19.89 30.69
N LEU A 392 10.88 19.57 29.88
CA LEU A 392 10.82 18.57 28.82
C LEU A 392 10.56 17.17 29.39
N GLY A 393 9.53 16.51 28.88
CA GLY A 393 9.19 15.17 29.32
C GLY A 393 8.04 14.56 28.52
N VAL A 394 7.72 13.32 28.85
CA VAL A 394 6.56 12.61 28.26
C VAL A 394 5.28 13.29 28.77
N ARG A 395 4.42 13.70 27.83
CA ARG A 395 3.12 14.32 28.08
C ARG A 395 2.01 13.29 28.06
N GLN A 396 2.03 12.45 27.04
CA GLN A 396 1.04 11.39 26.85
C GLN A 396 1.73 10.13 26.37
N THR A 397 1.12 8.98 26.64
CA THR A 397 1.54 7.67 26.13
C THR A 397 0.31 6.97 25.57
N PHE A 398 0.44 6.51 24.33
CA PHE A 398 -0.57 5.70 23.68
C PHE A 398 -0.03 4.29 23.47
N THR A 399 -0.89 3.30 23.69
CA THR A 399 -0.58 1.89 23.46
C THR A 399 -1.72 1.24 22.71
N ASN A 400 -1.38 0.37 21.76
CA ASN A 400 -2.35 -0.46 21.06
C ASN A 400 -1.82 -1.90 20.99
N ARG A 401 -2.64 -2.86 21.42
CA ARG A 401 -2.39 -4.29 21.25
C ARG A 401 -3.54 -4.89 20.48
N GLU A 402 -3.25 -5.25 19.26
CA GLU A 402 -4.22 -5.76 18.32
C GLU A 402 -3.88 -7.18 17.90
N GLN A 403 -4.90 -8.01 17.79
CA GLN A 403 -4.81 -9.34 17.20
C GLN A 403 -5.89 -9.45 16.14
N GLU A 404 -5.52 -9.86 14.96
CA GLU A 404 -6.43 -10.01 13.84
C GLU A 404 -6.26 -11.38 13.20
N GLY A 405 -7.38 -11.99 12.83
CA GLY A 405 -7.42 -13.22 12.05
C GLY A 405 -8.44 -13.12 10.93
N ARG A 406 -8.08 -13.63 9.76
CA ARG A 406 -8.94 -13.66 8.59
C ARG A 406 -8.82 -15.00 7.88
N LEU A 407 -9.97 -15.57 7.50
CA LEU A 407 -10.08 -16.77 6.69
C LEU A 407 -10.94 -16.46 5.47
N GLU A 408 -10.53 -16.96 4.30
CA GLU A 408 -11.29 -16.82 3.07
C GLU A 408 -11.31 -18.14 2.31
N VAL A 409 -12.48 -18.51 1.83
CA VAL A 409 -12.69 -19.67 0.95
C VAL A 409 -13.29 -19.19 -0.36
N GLN A 410 -12.55 -19.36 -1.43
CA GLN A 410 -12.98 -19.08 -2.80
C GLN A 410 -13.49 -20.37 -3.44
N LEU A 411 -14.71 -20.34 -3.93
CA LEU A 411 -15.28 -21.45 -4.70
C LEU A 411 -14.80 -21.41 -6.15
N ALA A 412 -14.74 -22.59 -6.76
CA ALA A 412 -14.49 -22.70 -8.19
C ALA A 412 -15.55 -21.90 -9.00
N PRO A 413 -15.15 -21.21 -10.09
CA PRO A 413 -16.07 -20.43 -10.89
C PRO A 413 -17.21 -21.29 -11.45
N PHE A 414 -18.44 -20.88 -11.25
CA PHE A 414 -19.60 -21.51 -11.84
C PHE A 414 -19.98 -20.82 -13.15
N ASN A 415 -19.88 -21.55 -14.25
CA ASN A 415 -20.22 -21.04 -15.57
C ASN A 415 -21.71 -21.26 -15.88
N ALA A 416 -22.52 -20.22 -15.73
CA ALA A 416 -23.89 -20.20 -16.22
C ALA A 416 -23.92 -19.83 -17.72
N ARG A 417 -25.05 -20.08 -18.40
CA ARG A 417 -25.20 -19.87 -19.85
C ARG A 417 -24.86 -18.44 -20.31
N PHE A 418 -24.98 -17.45 -19.43
CA PHE A 418 -24.84 -16.02 -19.74
C PHE A 418 -23.87 -15.28 -18.79
N ALA A 419 -23.27 -15.97 -17.81
CA ALA A 419 -22.36 -15.36 -16.85
C ALA A 419 -21.45 -16.40 -16.21
N THR A 420 -20.22 -15.98 -15.84
CA THR A 420 -19.37 -16.72 -14.91
C THR A 420 -19.55 -16.14 -13.52
N ILE A 421 -19.87 -16.96 -12.55
CA ILE A 421 -20.11 -16.56 -11.16
C ILE A 421 -18.91 -17.02 -10.33
N THR A 422 -18.21 -16.07 -9.73
CA THR A 422 -17.14 -16.30 -8.77
C THR A 422 -17.65 -15.95 -7.37
N THR A 423 -17.48 -16.86 -6.42
CA THR A 423 -17.98 -16.69 -5.05
C THR A 423 -16.85 -16.88 -4.06
N ALA A 424 -16.77 -16.00 -3.08
CA ALA A 424 -15.87 -16.15 -1.94
C ALA A 424 -16.62 -15.88 -0.62
N PHE A 425 -16.27 -16.65 0.39
CA PHE A 425 -16.73 -16.46 1.76
C PHE A 425 -15.55 -16.04 2.61
N GLY A 426 -15.74 -15.02 3.43
CA GLY A 426 -14.71 -14.50 4.33
C GLY A 426 -15.23 -14.36 5.74
N LEU A 427 -14.37 -14.65 6.71
CA LEU A 427 -14.54 -14.39 8.13
C LEU A 427 -13.34 -13.58 8.61
N GLN A 428 -13.59 -12.50 9.33
CA GLN A 428 -12.57 -11.68 9.98
C GLN A 428 -12.95 -11.49 11.44
N VAL A 429 -11.97 -11.62 12.32
CA VAL A 429 -12.05 -11.37 13.75
C VAL A 429 -10.85 -10.54 14.19
N GLY A 430 -11.07 -9.60 15.12
CA GLY A 430 -10.04 -8.72 15.66
C GLY A 430 -10.48 -8.14 16.99
#